data_1770deb8eedf9656fb62f14aa39e29af
#
_entry.id   1770deb8eedf9656fb62f14aa39e29af
#
_cell.length_a   1.000
_cell.length_b   1.000
_cell.length_c   1.000
_cell.angle_alpha   90.00
_cell.angle_beta   90.00
_cell.angle_gamma   90.00
#
_symmetry.space_group_name_H-M   'P 1'
#
loop_
_entity.id
_entity.type
_entity.pdbx_description
1 polymer ?
#
loop_
_entity_poly.entity_id
_entity_poly.type
_entity_poly.pdbx_seq_one_letter_code
_entity_poly.pdbx_strand_id
1 'polypeptide(L)'
;STTTGTRAMLARSTDMTRVHNGYASARLDYATSSEGSASIGLNYAIPSNYDQLNLWVYGDLSGAQLMLTTDTGYVDLGTLNFAGWKLLTAQLGTATSVTGLTVSSANDIISAIYLDQFVLSYGGLTDTTAPAISLKYDANSNTVTGTVKDDIDGAAIPTVRVTYDGKSYTSYTYS
;
A
#
# COMPACT_ATOMS: atom_id res chain seq x y z
N SER A 1 -29.41 20.42 1.29
CA SER A 1 -28.06 19.95 1.57
C SER A 1 -28.16 18.74 2.51
N THR A 2 -27.98 17.55 1.98
CA THR A 2 -27.88 16.33 2.78
C THR A 2 -26.44 16.25 3.29
N THR A 3 -26.23 16.56 4.55
CA THR A 3 -24.95 16.34 5.23
C THR A 3 -24.69 14.83 5.21
N THR A 4 -23.76 14.39 4.39
CA THR A 4 -23.31 12.99 4.38
C THR A 4 -22.54 12.77 5.68
N GLY A 5 -23.13 12.03 6.63
CA GLY A 5 -22.48 11.74 7.90
C GLY A 5 -21.19 10.94 7.66
N THR A 6 -20.16 11.22 8.46
CA THR A 6 -18.91 10.44 8.44
C THR A 6 -19.18 9.00 8.86
N ARG A 7 -18.63 8.04 8.12
CA ARG A 7 -18.75 6.61 8.42
C ARG A 7 -17.57 5.82 7.89
N ALA A 8 -17.26 4.73 8.54
CA ALA A 8 -16.33 3.72 8.03
C ALA A 8 -16.88 2.32 8.29
N MET A 9 -16.65 1.40 7.38
CA MET A 9 -17.04 0.00 7.50
C MET A 9 -15.96 -0.88 6.90
N LEU A 10 -15.51 -1.86 7.66
CA LEU A 10 -14.54 -2.86 7.21
C LEU A 10 -15.27 -4.16 6.87
N ALA A 11 -15.00 -4.71 5.71
CA ALA A 11 -15.56 -5.98 5.25
C ALA A 11 -14.48 -6.83 4.56
N ARG A 12 -14.65 -8.15 4.59
CA ARG A 12 -13.81 -9.06 3.81
C ARG A 12 -14.16 -8.94 2.34
N SER A 13 -13.14 -8.82 1.48
CA SER A 13 -13.26 -8.89 0.02
C SER A 13 -12.55 -10.14 -0.51
N THR A 14 -13.20 -10.84 -1.42
CA THR A 14 -12.64 -11.98 -2.18
C THR A 14 -12.48 -11.66 -3.66
N ASP A 15 -12.62 -10.39 -4.04
CA ASP A 15 -12.31 -9.91 -5.39
C ASP A 15 -10.82 -10.02 -5.64
N MET A 16 -10.41 -11.00 -6.44
CA MET A 16 -9.00 -11.28 -6.72
C MET A 16 -8.27 -10.13 -7.41
N THR A 17 -8.99 -9.19 -8.02
CA THR A 17 -8.39 -7.96 -8.57
C THR A 17 -8.03 -6.93 -7.48
N ARG A 18 -8.47 -7.18 -6.26
CA ARG A 18 -8.30 -6.37 -5.06
C ARG A 18 -7.69 -7.17 -3.90
N VAL A 19 -6.99 -8.25 -4.19
CA VAL A 19 -6.18 -9.03 -3.24
C VAL A 19 -4.72 -8.90 -3.64
N HIS A 20 -3.86 -8.45 -2.69
CA HIS A 20 -2.43 -8.34 -2.92
C HIS A 20 -1.77 -9.71 -2.75
N ASN A 21 -2.13 -10.44 -1.70
CA ASN A 21 -1.59 -11.76 -1.41
C ASN A 21 -2.65 -12.69 -0.80
N GLY A 22 -2.61 -13.97 -1.17
CA GLY A 22 -3.55 -14.97 -0.66
C GLY A 22 -4.91 -14.94 -1.40
N TYR A 23 -6.02 -15.00 -0.65
CA TYR A 23 -7.37 -15.22 -1.19
C TYR A 23 -8.38 -14.16 -0.78
N ALA A 24 -7.99 -13.17 0.00
CA ALA A 24 -8.88 -12.11 0.46
C ALA A 24 -8.09 -10.90 0.94
N SER A 25 -8.68 -9.74 0.81
CA SER A 25 -8.25 -8.47 1.41
C SER A 25 -9.34 -7.92 2.33
N ALA A 26 -9.03 -6.88 3.07
CA ALA A 26 -10.02 -6.12 3.83
C ALA A 26 -10.43 -4.88 3.01
N ARG A 27 -11.72 -4.73 2.72
CA ARG A 27 -12.27 -3.55 2.07
C ARG A 27 -12.74 -2.57 3.14
N LEU A 28 -12.24 -1.36 3.12
CA LEU A 28 -12.66 -0.25 3.94
C LEU A 28 -13.50 0.72 3.10
N ASP A 29 -14.82 0.66 3.28
CA ASP A 29 -15.75 1.67 2.76
C ASP A 29 -15.76 2.85 3.73
N TYR A 30 -15.63 4.07 3.23
CA TYR A 30 -15.61 5.25 4.07
C TYR A 30 -16.35 6.44 3.45
N ALA A 31 -16.86 7.31 4.31
CA ALA A 31 -17.35 8.62 3.96
C ALA A 31 -16.76 9.66 4.92
N THR A 32 -16.13 10.68 4.37
CA THR A 32 -15.60 11.84 5.10
C THR A 32 -16.40 13.08 4.80
N SER A 33 -16.26 14.10 5.66
CA SER A 33 -16.75 15.44 5.40
C SER A 33 -15.68 16.47 5.75
N SER A 34 -15.85 17.70 5.31
CA SER A 34 -14.93 18.81 5.64
C SER A 34 -14.73 19.04 7.14
N GLU A 35 -15.65 18.54 7.98
CA GLU A 35 -15.64 18.72 9.43
C GLU A 35 -15.43 17.41 10.20
N GLY A 36 -15.27 16.28 9.50
CA GLY A 36 -15.17 14.99 10.17
C GLY A 36 -14.42 13.91 9.41
N SER A 37 -13.79 13.04 10.16
CA SER A 37 -13.07 11.86 9.68
C SER A 37 -13.90 10.59 9.84
N ALA A 38 -13.63 9.61 9.00
CA ALA A 38 -14.20 8.27 9.07
C ALA A 38 -13.22 7.34 9.81
N SER A 39 -13.67 6.67 10.87
CA SER A 39 -12.81 5.82 11.69
C SER A 39 -13.44 4.47 11.95
N ILE A 40 -12.59 3.44 11.98
CA ILE A 40 -12.95 2.10 12.49
C ILE A 40 -12.09 1.78 13.70
N GLY A 41 -12.68 1.10 14.68
CA GLY A 41 -11.96 0.56 15.82
C GLY A 41 -11.23 -0.73 15.46
N LEU A 42 -10.01 -0.86 15.94
CA LEU A 42 -9.20 -2.07 15.94
C LEU A 42 -8.75 -2.34 17.37
N ASN A 43 -8.28 -3.54 17.63
CA ASN A 43 -7.66 -3.86 18.92
C ASN A 43 -6.51 -4.83 18.67
N TYR A 44 -5.32 -4.27 18.48
CA TYR A 44 -4.13 -5.05 18.20
C TYR A 44 -2.97 -4.58 19.06
N ALA A 45 -2.49 -5.46 19.95
CA ALA A 45 -1.33 -5.19 20.80
C ALA A 45 -0.05 -5.20 19.95
N ILE A 46 0.81 -4.20 20.15
CA ILE A 46 2.14 -4.11 19.52
C ILE A 46 3.13 -4.76 20.50
N PRO A 47 3.77 -5.89 20.12
CA PRO A 47 4.85 -6.44 20.93
C PRO A 47 6.00 -5.46 21.09
N SER A 48 6.64 -5.45 22.25
CA SER A 48 7.63 -4.42 22.65
C SER A 48 8.88 -4.29 21.78
N ASN A 49 9.11 -5.25 20.91
CA ASN A 49 10.24 -5.24 19.98
C ASN A 49 9.90 -4.78 18.56
N TYR A 50 8.65 -4.34 18.33
CA TYR A 50 8.23 -3.81 17.04
C TYR A 50 8.01 -2.29 17.12
N ASP A 51 8.53 -1.56 16.16
CA ASP A 51 8.47 -0.10 16.10
C ASP A 51 7.89 0.44 14.79
N GLN A 52 7.55 -0.45 13.86
CA GLN A 52 7.05 -0.10 12.54
C GLN A 52 5.89 -0.99 12.13
N LEU A 53 4.89 -0.38 11.48
CA LEU A 53 3.83 -1.06 10.76
C LEU A 53 4.02 -0.90 9.27
N ASN A 54 3.81 -1.98 8.53
CA ASN A 54 3.76 -2.01 7.07
C ASN A 54 2.38 -2.55 6.66
N LEU A 55 1.74 -1.87 5.71
CA LEU A 55 0.40 -2.18 5.25
C LEU A 55 0.31 -1.97 3.74
N TRP A 56 -0.08 -3.01 3.01
CA TRP A 56 -0.42 -2.86 1.60
C TRP A 56 -1.80 -2.23 1.48
N VAL A 57 -1.88 -1.15 0.71
CA VAL A 57 -3.11 -0.38 0.48
C VAL A 57 -3.35 -0.26 -1.03
N TYR A 58 -4.55 -0.65 -1.47
CA TYR A 58 -5.03 -0.34 -2.80
C TYR A 58 -5.74 1.00 -2.76
N GLY A 59 -5.11 2.03 -3.31
CA GLY A 59 -5.57 3.40 -3.26
C GLY A 59 -6.70 3.69 -4.25
N ASP A 60 -7.40 4.79 -4.00
CA ASP A 60 -8.61 5.22 -4.71
C ASP A 60 -8.50 6.62 -5.35
N LEU A 61 -7.31 7.23 -5.32
CA LEU A 61 -7.04 8.58 -5.83
C LEU A 61 -7.86 9.69 -5.14
N SER A 62 -8.41 9.43 -3.97
CA SER A 62 -9.27 10.38 -3.25
C SER A 62 -8.53 11.62 -2.73
N GLY A 63 -7.22 11.51 -2.54
CA GLY A 63 -6.42 12.52 -1.86
C GLY A 63 -6.66 12.59 -0.34
N ALA A 64 -7.46 11.69 0.22
CA ALA A 64 -7.68 11.61 1.65
C ALA A 64 -6.42 11.14 2.39
N GLN A 65 -6.28 11.54 3.65
CA GLN A 65 -5.21 11.13 4.55
C GLN A 65 -5.61 9.84 5.26
N LEU A 66 -4.78 8.81 5.19
CA LEU A 66 -4.93 7.58 5.97
C LEU A 66 -4.03 7.62 7.19
N MET A 67 -4.58 7.34 8.35
CA MET A 67 -3.87 7.35 9.62
C MET A 67 -4.17 6.08 10.43
N LEU A 68 -3.16 5.61 11.17
CA LEU A 68 -3.38 4.68 12.28
C LEU A 68 -3.80 5.47 13.52
N THR A 69 -4.74 4.91 14.28
CA THR A 69 -5.01 5.35 15.64
C THR A 69 -4.32 4.39 16.60
N THR A 70 -3.54 4.91 17.51
CA THR A 70 -2.80 4.16 18.53
C THR A 70 -3.19 4.65 19.93
N ASP A 71 -2.72 3.97 20.96
CA ASP A 71 -2.85 4.41 22.36
C ASP A 71 -2.09 5.72 22.67
N THR A 72 -1.14 6.11 21.81
CA THR A 72 -0.38 7.36 21.94
C THR A 72 -0.86 8.49 21.01
N GLY A 73 -1.82 8.22 20.12
CA GLY A 73 -2.37 9.19 19.17
C GLY A 73 -2.41 8.69 17.73
N TYR A 74 -2.45 9.65 16.79
CA TYR A 74 -2.48 9.34 15.36
C TYR A 74 -1.07 9.19 14.80
N VAL A 75 -0.88 8.18 13.96
CA VAL A 75 0.34 7.96 13.18
C VAL A 75 -0.01 8.00 11.70
N ASP A 76 0.68 8.85 10.95
CA ASP A 76 0.42 9.03 9.53
C ASP A 76 0.87 7.81 8.72
N LEU A 77 -0.02 7.28 7.87
CA LEU A 77 0.28 6.27 6.87
C LEU A 77 0.48 6.90 5.48
N GLY A 78 -0.04 8.10 5.25
CA GLY A 78 0.11 8.85 4.02
C GLY A 78 -1.18 9.19 3.31
N THR A 79 -1.03 9.88 2.17
CA THR A 79 -2.15 10.38 1.36
C THR A 79 -2.54 9.37 0.29
N LEU A 80 -3.84 9.15 0.11
CA LEU A 80 -4.43 8.23 -0.88
C LEU A 80 -4.48 8.90 -2.28
N ASN A 81 -3.33 9.35 -2.77
CA ASN A 81 -3.17 10.02 -4.07
C ASN A 81 -2.66 9.07 -5.17
N PHE A 82 -2.84 7.77 -5.00
CA PHE A 82 -2.40 6.72 -5.91
C PHE A 82 -3.55 5.77 -6.23
N ALA A 83 -3.44 5.08 -7.37
CA ALA A 83 -4.27 3.94 -7.75
C ALA A 83 -3.42 2.67 -7.75
N GLY A 84 -4.04 1.54 -7.40
CA GLY A 84 -3.34 0.26 -7.29
C GLY A 84 -2.70 0.03 -5.92
N TRP A 85 -1.95 -1.07 -5.80
CA TRP A 85 -1.32 -1.47 -4.56
C TRP A 85 -0.06 -0.65 -4.28
N LYS A 86 0.07 -0.19 -3.04
CA LYS A 86 1.25 0.50 -2.52
C LYS A 86 1.49 0.08 -1.08
N LEU A 87 2.74 -0.17 -0.73
CA LEU A 87 3.15 -0.39 0.64
C LEU A 87 3.22 0.97 1.36
N LEU A 88 2.45 1.09 2.43
CA LEU A 88 2.50 2.23 3.35
C LEU A 88 3.14 1.80 4.65
N THR A 89 3.94 2.69 5.22
CA THR A 89 4.74 2.41 6.41
C THR A 89 4.49 3.47 7.46
N ALA A 90 4.27 3.07 8.70
CA ALA A 90 4.11 3.96 9.84
C ALA A 90 5.11 3.64 10.94
N GLN A 91 5.79 4.66 11.47
CA GLN A 91 6.63 4.53 12.66
C GLN A 91 5.75 4.61 13.90
N LEU A 92 5.74 3.55 14.69
CA LEU A 92 4.84 3.38 15.84
C LEU A 92 5.36 4.10 17.11
N GLY A 93 6.64 4.45 17.14
CA GLY A 93 7.26 5.11 18.28
C GLY A 93 7.13 4.28 19.56
N THR A 94 6.52 4.88 20.58
CA THR A 94 6.29 4.22 21.89
C THR A 94 4.90 3.61 22.02
N ALA A 95 4.10 3.55 20.94
CA ALA A 95 2.78 2.96 20.97
C ALA A 95 2.83 1.47 21.35
N THR A 96 1.91 1.05 22.19
CA THR A 96 1.78 -0.35 22.64
C THR A 96 0.57 -1.05 22.02
N SER A 97 -0.31 -0.31 21.37
CA SER A 97 -1.46 -0.87 20.67
C SER A 97 -1.93 -0.01 19.49
N VAL A 98 -2.41 -0.68 18.44
CA VAL A 98 -3.22 -0.06 17.38
C VAL A 98 -4.67 -0.16 17.77
N THR A 99 -5.34 0.98 17.89
CA THR A 99 -6.73 1.09 18.32
C THR A 99 -7.69 1.39 17.18
N GLY A 100 -7.19 1.76 15.99
CA GLY A 100 -8.05 2.00 14.84
C GLY A 100 -7.32 2.41 13.57
N LEU A 101 -8.14 2.62 12.53
CA LEU A 101 -7.79 3.29 11.29
C LEU A 101 -8.72 4.48 11.09
N THR A 102 -8.16 5.58 10.64
CA THR A 102 -8.89 6.83 10.39
C THR A 102 -8.57 7.34 8.98
N VAL A 103 -9.61 7.69 8.25
CA VAL A 103 -9.49 8.41 6.97
C VAL A 103 -10.04 9.82 7.17
N SER A 104 -9.28 10.84 6.82
CA SER A 104 -9.68 12.24 6.92
C SER A 104 -9.52 12.96 5.60
N SER A 105 -10.37 13.96 5.35
CA SER A 105 -10.30 14.82 4.18
C SER A 105 -10.94 16.16 4.48
N ALA A 106 -10.45 17.22 3.83
CA ALA A 106 -11.12 18.52 3.82
C ALA A 106 -12.35 18.57 2.91
N ASN A 107 -12.65 17.48 2.21
CA ASN A 107 -13.76 17.38 1.25
C ASN A 107 -14.71 16.24 1.64
N ASP A 108 -15.94 16.35 1.14
CA ASP A 108 -16.91 15.27 1.18
C ASP A 108 -16.49 14.17 0.20
N ILE A 109 -16.10 13.02 0.73
CA ILE A 109 -15.66 11.86 -0.06
C ILE A 109 -16.50 10.66 0.34
N ILE A 110 -16.97 9.89 -0.64
CA ILE A 110 -17.50 8.54 -0.46
C ILE A 110 -16.68 7.63 -1.35
N SER A 111 -15.93 6.71 -0.76
CA SER A 111 -15.01 5.85 -1.50
C SER A 111 -14.72 4.54 -0.75
N ALA A 112 -13.87 3.72 -1.33
CA ALA A 112 -13.38 2.49 -0.73
C ALA A 112 -11.92 2.24 -1.10
N ILE A 113 -11.15 1.78 -0.11
CA ILE A 113 -9.80 1.26 -0.28
C ILE A 113 -9.74 -0.20 0.13
N TYR A 114 -8.68 -0.91 -0.30
CA TYR A 114 -8.46 -2.28 0.13
C TYR A 114 -7.13 -2.37 0.87
N LEU A 115 -7.12 -3.18 1.92
CA LEU A 115 -6.01 -3.34 2.84
C LEU A 115 -5.60 -4.81 2.84
N ASP A 116 -4.31 -5.06 2.79
CA ASP A 116 -3.76 -6.42 2.83
C ASP A 116 -2.42 -6.43 3.55
N GLN A 117 -2.03 -7.58 4.10
CA GLN A 117 -0.72 -7.79 4.73
C GLN A 117 -0.35 -6.72 5.78
N PHE A 118 -1.11 -6.71 6.89
CA PHE A 118 -0.75 -5.92 8.06
C PHE A 118 0.44 -6.56 8.78
N VAL A 119 1.62 -5.97 8.68
CA VAL A 119 2.87 -6.56 9.18
C VAL A 119 3.57 -5.59 10.12
N LEU A 120 3.86 -6.05 11.33
CA LEU A 120 4.76 -5.36 12.25
C LEU A 120 6.21 -5.77 11.98
N SER A 121 7.12 -4.81 12.03
CA SER A 121 8.56 -5.04 11.88
C SER A 121 9.37 -4.22 12.88
N TYR A 122 10.61 -4.64 13.12
CA TYR A 122 11.60 -3.91 13.89
C TYR A 122 12.60 -3.26 12.94
N GLY A 123 12.88 -1.97 13.14
CA GLY A 123 13.88 -1.23 12.34
C GLY A 123 13.51 -1.04 10.87
N GLY A 124 12.25 -1.26 10.50
CA GLY A 124 11.75 -1.21 9.14
C GLY A 124 11.93 -2.50 8.36
N LEU A 125 11.10 -2.70 7.33
CA LEU A 125 11.39 -3.67 6.27
C LEU A 125 12.56 -3.10 5.47
N THR A 126 13.77 -3.51 5.79
CA THR A 126 14.89 -3.27 4.91
C THR A 126 14.77 -4.26 3.76
N ASP A 127 14.60 -3.76 2.56
CA ASP A 127 14.73 -4.59 1.37
C ASP A 127 16.18 -5.08 1.29
N THR A 128 16.36 -6.37 1.51
CA THR A 128 17.64 -7.06 1.43
C THR A 128 17.67 -8.05 0.28
N THR A 129 16.55 -8.18 -0.44
CA THR A 129 16.38 -9.12 -1.54
C THR A 129 16.61 -8.37 -2.86
N ALA A 130 17.60 -8.79 -3.62
CA ALA A 130 17.78 -8.22 -4.95
C ALA A 130 16.63 -8.67 -5.88
N PRO A 131 16.18 -7.80 -6.79
CA PRO A 131 15.14 -8.15 -7.75
C PRO A 131 15.49 -9.41 -8.56
N ALA A 132 14.55 -10.32 -8.72
CA ALA A 132 14.70 -11.48 -9.58
C ALA A 132 14.48 -11.07 -11.04
N ILE A 133 15.52 -11.25 -11.87
CA ILE A 133 15.51 -10.91 -13.30
C ILE A 133 15.49 -12.20 -14.11
N SER A 134 14.53 -12.31 -15.03
CA SER A 134 14.46 -13.37 -16.02
C SER A 134 14.48 -12.76 -17.42
N LEU A 135 15.49 -13.09 -18.22
CA LEU A 135 15.65 -12.58 -19.59
C LEU A 135 15.60 -13.74 -20.58
N LYS A 136 14.94 -13.50 -21.73
CA LYS A 136 14.90 -14.42 -22.88
C LYS A 136 15.27 -13.62 -24.14
N TYR A 137 16.25 -14.12 -24.88
CA TYR A 137 16.61 -13.60 -26.19
C TYR A 137 15.91 -14.43 -27.30
N ASP A 138 15.27 -13.73 -28.23
CA ASP A 138 14.72 -14.32 -29.45
C ASP A 138 15.59 -13.89 -30.65
N ALA A 139 16.33 -14.85 -31.21
CA ALA A 139 17.22 -14.60 -32.33
C ALA A 139 16.46 -14.32 -33.64
N ASN A 140 15.20 -14.74 -33.79
CA ASN A 140 14.43 -14.49 -35.02
C ASN A 140 13.94 -13.05 -35.10
N SER A 141 13.56 -12.46 -33.98
CA SER A 141 13.09 -11.09 -33.89
C SER A 141 14.18 -10.11 -33.43
N ASN A 142 15.34 -10.62 -33.05
CA ASN A 142 16.45 -9.87 -32.45
C ASN A 142 15.99 -9.04 -31.21
N THR A 143 15.10 -9.63 -30.41
CA THR A 143 14.52 -8.97 -29.23
C THR A 143 14.90 -9.69 -27.95
N VAL A 144 15.07 -8.92 -26.88
CA VAL A 144 15.19 -9.42 -25.51
C VAL A 144 13.88 -9.10 -24.79
N THR A 145 13.23 -10.12 -24.27
CA THR A 145 12.07 -10.00 -23.38
C THR A 145 12.43 -10.49 -22.00
N GLY A 146 11.79 -9.95 -20.98
CA GLY A 146 12.06 -10.39 -19.63
C GLY A 146 11.06 -9.89 -18.62
N THR A 147 11.16 -10.46 -17.42
CA THR A 147 10.41 -10.03 -16.25
C THR A 147 11.38 -9.66 -15.13
N VAL A 148 11.05 -8.61 -14.42
CA VAL A 148 11.72 -8.23 -13.18
C VAL A 148 10.68 -8.28 -12.08
N LYS A 149 10.98 -9.00 -11.01
CA LYS A 149 10.12 -9.11 -9.83
C LYS A 149 10.93 -8.79 -8.59
N ASP A 150 10.35 -7.98 -7.76
CA ASP A 150 10.80 -7.70 -6.41
C ASP A 150 9.77 -8.17 -5.40
N ASP A 151 10.19 -8.58 -4.20
CA ASP A 151 9.30 -9.10 -3.16
C ASP A 151 8.62 -7.98 -2.37
N ILE A 152 9.19 -6.78 -2.34
CA ILE A 152 8.64 -5.60 -1.67
C ILE A 152 8.06 -4.61 -2.67
N ASP A 153 8.80 -4.27 -3.71
CA ASP A 153 8.40 -3.24 -4.70
C ASP A 153 7.47 -3.80 -5.79
N GLY A 154 7.29 -5.11 -5.84
CA GLY A 154 6.43 -5.76 -6.84
C GLY A 154 6.88 -5.50 -8.27
N ALA A 155 5.98 -5.03 -9.14
CA ALA A 155 6.27 -4.69 -10.53
C ALA A 155 6.80 -3.25 -10.73
N ALA A 156 7.01 -2.49 -9.67
CA ALA A 156 7.35 -1.07 -9.72
C ALA A 156 8.84 -0.79 -9.92
N ILE A 157 9.55 -1.59 -10.70
CA ILE A 157 10.94 -1.28 -11.05
C ILE A 157 10.94 -0.22 -12.15
N PRO A 158 11.36 1.00 -11.85
CA PRO A 158 11.14 2.13 -12.74
C PRO A 158 12.04 2.13 -13.98
N THR A 159 13.13 1.32 -14.00
CA THR A 159 14.08 1.38 -15.11
C THR A 159 14.83 0.06 -15.29
N VAL A 160 14.74 -0.53 -16.45
CA VAL A 160 15.59 -1.67 -16.87
C VAL A 160 16.65 -1.17 -17.83
N ARG A 161 17.92 -1.40 -17.47
CA ARG A 161 19.06 -1.10 -18.33
C ARG A 161 19.67 -2.40 -18.82
N VAL A 162 19.68 -2.60 -20.14
CA VAL A 162 20.36 -3.73 -20.77
C VAL A 162 21.66 -3.25 -21.39
N THR A 163 22.77 -3.90 -21.06
CA THR A 163 24.06 -3.63 -21.70
C THR A 163 24.42 -4.82 -22.58
N TYR A 164 24.59 -4.59 -23.86
CA TYR A 164 25.03 -5.56 -24.85
C TYR A 164 26.14 -4.95 -25.72
N ASP A 165 27.23 -5.70 -25.94
CA ASP A 165 28.37 -5.28 -26.74
C ASP A 165 28.91 -3.87 -26.40
N GLY A 166 29.01 -3.59 -25.10
CA GLY A 166 29.48 -2.30 -24.57
C GLY A 166 28.48 -1.13 -24.75
N LYS A 167 27.35 -1.36 -25.39
CA LYS A 167 26.28 -0.37 -25.57
C LYS A 167 25.18 -0.58 -24.55
N SER A 168 24.63 0.51 -24.01
CA SER A 168 23.53 0.49 -23.05
C SER A 168 22.23 0.89 -23.72
N TYR A 169 21.21 0.10 -23.50
CA TYR A 169 19.85 0.33 -23.97
C TYR A 169 18.94 0.50 -22.74
N THR A 170 18.12 1.52 -22.76
CA THR A 170 17.14 1.76 -21.71
C THR A 170 15.75 1.65 -22.32
N SER A 171 14.91 0.80 -21.78
CA SER A 171 13.52 0.65 -22.21
C SER A 171 12.56 0.91 -21.07
N TYR A 172 11.46 1.59 -21.36
CA TYR A 172 10.38 1.89 -20.46
C TYR A 172 9.10 1.33 -21.05
N THR A 173 8.75 0.10 -20.75
CA THR A 173 7.44 -0.41 -21.12
C THR A 173 6.84 -1.11 -19.91
N TYR A 174 5.77 -0.55 -19.42
CA TYR A 174 4.93 -1.17 -18.38
C TYR A 174 3.72 -1.80 -19.05
N SER A 175 3.41 -3.01 -18.70
CA SER A 175 2.15 -3.67 -19.05
C SER A 175 1.46 -4.16 -17.77
#